data_bbb5b0b1398c4be1bff7ed11299b67ac
#
_entry.id   bbb5b0b1398c4be1bff7ed11299b67ac
#
_cell.length_a   1.000
_cell.length_b   1.000
_cell.length_c   1.000
_cell.angle_alpha   90.00
_cell.angle_beta   90.00
_cell.angle_gamma   90.00
#
_symmetry.space_group_name_H-M   'P 1'
#
loop_
_entity.id
_entity.type
_entity.pdbx_description
1 polymer ?
#
loop_
_entity_poly.entity_id
_entity_poly.type
_entity_poly.pdbx_seq_one_letter_code
_entity_poly.pdbx_strand_id
1 'polypeptide(L)'
;VNKPFILNCLYLEAIPQIDGYGVYTYETIPAGTEIEISPVFLYPQDLLNTVIYMAQSEGVKDSDIGLDQYAVDWIDVDEMQKTAVLLGYLSIYNHSSNNNAEFFTDYTDRLVGIKTTRDIAVGEQITVSYGPHWVDAKKDYIDIIEF
;
A
#
# COMPACT_ATOMS: atom_id res chain seq x y z
N VAL A 1 22.84 -0.14 0.69
CA VAL A 1 21.83 -0.41 1.72
C VAL A 1 20.82 0.71 1.69
N ASN A 2 19.57 0.36 1.40
CA ASN A 2 18.47 1.31 1.43
C ASN A 2 18.19 1.75 2.89
N LYS A 3 17.92 3.03 3.08
CA LYS A 3 17.56 3.57 4.38
C LYS A 3 16.13 4.07 4.34
N PRO A 4 15.31 3.83 5.38
CA PRO A 4 13.97 4.38 5.46
C PRO A 4 13.97 5.91 5.38
N PHE A 5 13.06 6.45 4.57
CA PHE A 5 12.77 7.88 4.47
C PHE A 5 11.42 8.12 3.82
N ILE A 6 10.88 9.31 4.01
CA ILE A 6 9.73 9.84 3.27
C ILE A 6 10.11 11.26 2.86
N LEU A 7 9.89 11.64 1.59
CA LEU A 7 10.18 12.99 1.12
C LEU A 7 9.34 14.03 1.86
N ASN A 8 9.95 15.11 2.28
CA ASN A 8 9.30 16.19 3.03
C ASN A 8 8.23 16.94 2.23
N CYS A 9 8.24 16.84 0.90
CA CYS A 9 7.23 17.47 0.05
C CYS A 9 5.92 16.66 -0.04
N LEU A 10 5.85 15.46 0.52
CA LEU A 10 4.64 14.64 0.55
C LEU A 10 3.71 15.09 1.68
N TYR A 11 2.40 15.08 1.40
CA TYR A 11 1.38 15.35 2.40
C TYR A 11 0.14 14.47 2.16
N LEU A 12 -0.68 14.34 3.19
CA LEU A 12 -1.94 13.60 3.14
C LEU A 12 -3.10 14.58 2.99
N GLU A 13 -4.06 14.24 2.13
CA GLU A 13 -5.32 14.95 1.99
C GLU A 13 -6.48 13.97 2.07
N ALA A 14 -7.53 14.36 2.80
CA ALA A 14 -8.72 13.54 2.94
C ALA A 14 -9.49 13.44 1.61
N ILE A 15 -9.92 12.23 1.28
CA ILE A 15 -10.74 11.94 0.11
C ILE A 15 -12.08 11.38 0.60
N PRO A 16 -13.13 12.22 0.71
CA PRO A 16 -14.42 11.80 1.26
C PRO A 16 -15.07 10.63 0.52
N GLN A 17 -14.80 10.49 -0.79
CA GLN A 17 -15.39 9.44 -1.63
C GLN A 17 -14.96 8.03 -1.22
N ILE A 18 -13.79 7.91 -0.59
CA ILE A 18 -13.26 6.63 -0.11
C ILE A 18 -13.23 6.53 1.41
N ASP A 19 -13.74 7.56 2.11
CA ASP A 19 -13.63 7.69 3.58
C ASP A 19 -12.18 7.46 4.05
N GLY A 20 -11.24 8.07 3.36
CA GLY A 20 -9.80 7.86 3.59
C GLY A 20 -8.95 9.03 3.12
N TYR A 21 -7.70 8.74 2.86
CA TYR A 21 -6.68 9.72 2.46
C TYR A 21 -6.01 9.35 1.15
N GLY A 22 -5.42 10.36 0.50
CA GLY A 22 -4.48 10.21 -0.60
C GLY A 22 -3.16 10.88 -0.27
N VAL A 23 -2.12 10.48 -0.97
CA VAL A 23 -0.78 11.09 -0.88
C VAL A 23 -0.60 12.06 -2.03
N TYR A 24 -0.19 13.28 -1.73
CA TYR A 24 0.01 14.39 -2.66
C TYR A 24 1.39 15.01 -2.48
N THR A 25 1.79 15.89 -3.37
CA THR A 25 3.08 16.59 -3.29
C THR A 25 2.94 18.10 -3.37
N TYR A 26 3.73 18.80 -2.56
CA TYR A 26 3.89 20.28 -2.63
C TYR A 26 4.86 20.73 -3.71
N GLU A 27 5.67 19.82 -4.24
CA GLU A 27 6.71 20.11 -5.24
C GLU A 27 6.55 19.18 -6.44
N THR A 28 7.03 19.64 -7.60
CA THR A 28 7.17 18.76 -8.77
C THR A 28 8.20 17.67 -8.48
N ILE A 29 7.85 16.42 -8.76
CA ILE A 29 8.75 15.27 -8.57
C ILE A 29 9.09 14.70 -9.95
N PRO A 30 10.36 14.62 -10.34
CA PRO A 30 10.77 14.02 -11.61
C PRO A 30 10.50 12.51 -11.65
N ALA A 31 10.29 11.98 -12.86
CA ALA A 31 10.25 10.54 -13.10
C ALA A 31 11.49 9.82 -12.56
N GLY A 32 11.31 8.61 -12.05
CA GLY A 32 12.40 7.79 -11.54
C GLY A 32 12.91 8.20 -10.14
N THR A 33 12.18 9.06 -9.43
CA THR A 33 12.53 9.49 -8.07
C THR A 33 11.98 8.52 -7.04
N GLU A 34 12.81 8.03 -6.13
CA GLU A 34 12.37 7.33 -4.93
C GLU A 34 11.80 8.35 -3.95
N ILE A 35 10.53 8.19 -3.58
CA ILE A 35 9.81 9.17 -2.75
C ILE A 35 9.57 8.69 -1.32
N GLU A 36 9.58 7.38 -1.12
CA GLU A 36 9.44 6.77 0.18
C GLU A 36 10.15 5.42 0.20
N ILE A 37 10.79 5.10 1.30
CA ILE A 37 11.24 3.75 1.67
C ILE A 37 10.86 3.55 3.14
N SER A 38 10.04 2.56 3.41
CA SER A 38 9.55 2.28 4.76
C SER A 38 9.69 0.80 5.11
N PRO A 39 9.90 0.47 6.39
CA PRO A 39 9.94 -0.92 6.82
C PRO A 39 8.57 -1.58 6.74
N VAL A 40 8.56 -2.91 6.78
CA VAL A 40 7.34 -3.70 6.89
C VAL A 40 7.36 -4.51 8.18
N PHE A 41 6.19 -4.81 8.73
CA PHE A 41 6.02 -5.83 9.75
C PHE A 41 5.63 -7.14 9.09
N LEU A 42 6.37 -8.20 9.39
CA LEU A 42 6.09 -9.53 8.87
C LEU A 42 5.41 -10.40 9.93
N TYR A 43 4.36 -11.07 9.48
CA TYR A 43 3.64 -12.05 10.27
C TYR A 43 3.59 -13.39 9.52
N PRO A 44 3.58 -14.53 10.23
CA PRO A 44 3.21 -15.80 9.61
C PRO A 44 1.83 -15.65 8.94
N GLN A 45 1.67 -16.16 7.74
CA GLN A 45 0.41 -16.05 7.00
C GLN A 45 -0.77 -16.63 7.78
N ASP A 46 -0.55 -17.74 8.47
CA ASP A 46 -1.59 -18.41 9.26
C ASP A 46 -2.09 -17.55 10.44
N LEU A 47 -1.27 -16.65 10.96
CA LEU A 47 -1.68 -15.77 12.06
C LEU A 47 -2.78 -14.81 11.62
N LEU A 48 -2.63 -14.15 10.48
CA LEU A 48 -3.66 -13.24 9.97
C LEU A 48 -4.97 -13.99 9.70
N ASN A 49 -4.89 -15.14 9.02
CA ASN A 49 -6.05 -15.98 8.75
C ASN A 49 -6.76 -16.42 10.04
N THR A 50 -5.99 -16.76 11.08
CA THR A 50 -6.54 -17.13 12.39
C THR A 50 -7.26 -15.96 13.04
N VAL A 51 -6.68 -14.76 13.03
CA VAL A 51 -7.30 -13.56 13.60
C VAL A 51 -8.60 -13.22 12.88
N ILE A 52 -8.61 -13.27 11.55
CA ILE A 52 -9.82 -13.03 10.74
C ILE A 52 -10.90 -14.05 11.09
N TYR A 53 -10.56 -15.33 11.12
CA TYR A 53 -11.51 -16.40 11.46
C TYR A 53 -12.10 -16.23 12.87
N MET A 54 -11.27 -15.90 13.86
CA MET A 54 -11.74 -15.66 15.23
C MET A 54 -12.69 -14.46 15.30
N ALA A 55 -12.35 -13.36 14.63
CA ALA A 55 -13.20 -12.18 14.59
C ALA A 55 -14.56 -12.47 13.93
N GLN A 56 -14.58 -13.18 12.83
CA GLN A 56 -15.82 -13.64 12.17
C GLN A 56 -16.68 -14.53 13.06
N SER A 57 -16.05 -15.43 13.82
CA SER A 57 -16.76 -16.31 14.77
C SER A 57 -17.41 -15.55 15.93
N GLU A 58 -16.89 -14.37 16.28
CA GLU A 58 -17.48 -13.43 17.25
C GLU A 58 -18.49 -12.45 16.63
N GLY A 59 -18.84 -12.63 15.35
CA GLY A 59 -19.83 -11.82 14.65
C GLY A 59 -19.32 -10.50 14.09
N VAL A 60 -18.00 -10.28 14.06
CA VAL A 60 -17.38 -9.13 13.40
C VAL A 60 -17.51 -9.30 11.89
N LYS A 61 -18.00 -8.26 11.19
CA LYS A 61 -18.12 -8.29 9.74
C LYS A 61 -16.75 -8.11 9.08
N ASP A 62 -16.56 -8.71 7.92
CA ASP A 62 -15.32 -8.57 7.13
C ASP A 62 -14.97 -7.10 6.86
N SER A 63 -15.97 -6.26 6.59
CA SER A 63 -15.80 -4.82 6.41
C SER A 63 -15.19 -4.10 7.61
N ASP A 64 -15.35 -4.65 8.81
CA ASP A 64 -14.93 -4.02 10.06
C ASP A 64 -13.58 -4.55 10.55
N ILE A 65 -13.09 -5.66 9.98
CA ILE A 65 -11.78 -6.24 10.32
C ILE A 65 -10.66 -5.41 9.69
N GLY A 66 -10.77 -5.07 8.42
CA GLY A 66 -9.88 -4.17 7.68
C GLY A 66 -8.41 -4.56 7.58
N LEU A 67 -7.94 -5.53 8.36
CA LEU A 67 -6.53 -5.91 8.44
C LEU A 67 -5.97 -6.44 7.13
N ASP A 68 -6.76 -7.16 6.37
CA ASP A 68 -6.40 -7.73 5.07
C ASP A 68 -6.25 -6.67 3.97
N GLN A 69 -6.84 -5.48 4.17
CA GLN A 69 -6.75 -4.37 3.22
C GLN A 69 -5.39 -3.68 3.21
N TYR A 70 -4.64 -3.79 4.31
CA TYR A 70 -3.32 -3.17 4.50
C TYR A 70 -2.18 -4.18 4.49
N ALA A 71 -2.48 -5.43 4.18
CA ALA A 71 -1.53 -6.53 4.17
C ALA A 71 -1.26 -7.00 2.74
N VAL A 72 -0.02 -7.31 2.46
CA VAL A 72 0.42 -7.85 1.17
C VAL A 72 1.14 -9.17 1.36
N ASP A 73 1.13 -10.01 0.34
CA ASP A 73 1.88 -11.24 0.32
C ASP A 73 3.39 -10.96 0.29
N TRP A 74 4.14 -11.73 1.07
CA TRP A 74 5.57 -11.59 1.20
C TRP A 74 6.24 -12.97 1.20
N ILE A 75 7.23 -13.13 0.34
CA ILE A 75 8.11 -14.31 0.37
C ILE A 75 9.41 -13.87 1.00
N ASP A 76 9.65 -14.29 2.24
CA ASP A 76 10.86 -13.93 2.97
C ASP A 76 12.10 -14.64 2.41
N VAL A 77 13.29 -14.20 2.82
CA VAL A 77 14.58 -14.76 2.38
C VAL A 77 14.77 -16.24 2.74
N ASP A 78 13.99 -16.75 3.70
CA ASP A 78 13.93 -18.16 4.07
C ASP A 78 12.92 -18.97 3.22
N GLU A 79 12.39 -18.37 2.15
CA GLU A 79 11.35 -18.93 1.26
C GLU A 79 10.00 -19.21 1.95
N MET A 80 9.82 -18.75 3.19
CA MET A 80 8.56 -18.88 3.92
C MET A 80 7.60 -17.79 3.48
N GLN A 81 6.37 -18.19 3.18
CA GLN A 81 5.30 -17.25 2.88
C GLN A 81 4.83 -16.55 4.15
N LYS A 82 4.84 -15.24 4.11
CA LYS A 82 4.45 -14.35 5.20
C LYS A 82 3.45 -13.31 4.70
N THR A 83 2.85 -12.62 5.64
CA THR A 83 2.04 -11.44 5.39
C THR A 83 2.81 -10.22 5.85
N ALA A 84 2.96 -9.22 5.00
CA ALA A 84 3.60 -7.96 5.32
C ALA A 84 2.55 -6.87 5.55
N VAL A 85 2.69 -6.14 6.65
CA VAL A 85 1.95 -4.89 6.89
C VAL A 85 2.87 -3.72 6.57
N LEU A 86 2.42 -2.89 5.64
CA LEU A 86 3.17 -1.75 5.13
C LEU A 86 3.07 -0.58 6.10
N LEU A 87 4.21 0.05 6.40
CA LEU A 87 4.29 1.22 7.29
C LEU A 87 4.49 2.52 6.48
N GLY A 88 4.59 3.63 7.18
CA GLY A 88 4.70 4.95 6.56
C GLY A 88 3.43 5.32 5.80
N TYR A 89 3.58 5.91 4.62
CA TYR A 89 2.46 6.20 3.72
C TYR A 89 2.15 5.05 2.75
N LEU A 90 2.91 3.96 2.79
CA LEU A 90 2.79 2.85 1.84
C LEU A 90 1.37 2.25 1.78
N SER A 91 0.66 2.23 2.91
CA SER A 91 -0.74 1.76 2.99
C SER A 91 -1.77 2.81 2.54
N ILE A 92 -1.33 4.03 2.23
CA ILE A 92 -2.23 5.16 1.94
C ILE A 92 -2.25 5.51 0.45
N TYR A 93 -1.22 5.10 -0.32
CA TYR A 93 -1.24 5.31 -1.77
C TYR A 93 -2.40 4.57 -2.40
N ASN A 94 -3.29 5.32 -3.06
CA ASN A 94 -4.46 4.76 -3.71
C ASN A 94 -4.14 4.06 -5.02
N HIS A 95 -5.00 3.13 -5.40
CA HIS A 95 -4.92 2.45 -6.69
C HIS A 95 -5.34 3.37 -7.83
N SER A 96 -4.62 3.28 -8.95
CA SER A 96 -5.07 3.75 -10.25
C SER A 96 -4.56 2.81 -11.35
N SER A 97 -5.40 2.56 -12.35
CA SER A 97 -4.96 1.86 -13.56
C SER A 97 -4.02 2.71 -14.42
N ASN A 98 -4.02 4.04 -14.21
CA ASN A 98 -3.09 5.01 -14.79
C ASN A 98 -2.15 5.58 -13.72
N ASN A 99 -1.56 4.70 -12.93
CA ASN A 99 -0.67 5.05 -11.83
C ASN A 99 0.57 5.84 -12.28
N ASN A 100 1.07 6.72 -11.41
CA ASN A 100 2.25 7.55 -11.65
C ASN A 100 3.45 7.15 -10.78
N ALA A 101 3.30 6.11 -9.99
CA ALA A 101 4.34 5.54 -9.17
C ALA A 101 4.20 4.02 -9.07
N GLU A 102 5.24 3.35 -8.63
CA GLU A 102 5.27 1.90 -8.48
C GLU A 102 5.98 1.49 -7.19
N PHE A 103 5.59 0.33 -6.67
CA PHE A 103 6.28 -0.30 -5.55
C PHE A 103 7.58 -0.96 -6.00
N PHE A 104 8.57 -0.92 -5.14
CA PHE A 104 9.72 -1.83 -5.20
C PHE A 104 10.00 -2.42 -3.82
N THR A 105 10.62 -3.60 -3.79
CA THR A 105 10.79 -4.37 -2.56
C THR A 105 12.25 -4.74 -2.36
N ASP A 106 12.74 -4.51 -1.15
CA ASP A 106 14.01 -5.01 -0.66
C ASP A 106 13.74 -6.13 0.37
N TYR A 107 13.80 -7.36 -0.10
CA TYR A 107 13.52 -8.52 0.74
C TYR A 107 14.59 -8.76 1.80
N THR A 108 15.82 -8.34 1.55
CA THR A 108 16.94 -8.53 2.47
C THR A 108 16.79 -7.64 3.70
N ASP A 109 16.53 -6.37 3.48
CA ASP A 109 16.40 -5.37 4.55
C ASP A 109 14.94 -5.20 5.03
N ARG A 110 13.99 -5.96 4.43
CA ARG A 110 12.55 -5.92 4.73
C ARG A 110 11.98 -4.52 4.60
N LEU A 111 12.26 -3.91 3.45
CA LEU A 111 11.81 -2.57 3.11
C LEU A 111 10.93 -2.62 1.86
N VAL A 112 9.99 -1.70 1.78
CA VAL A 112 9.24 -1.41 0.57
C VAL A 112 9.40 0.07 0.25
N GLY A 113 9.55 0.39 -1.01
CA GLY A 113 9.64 1.77 -1.46
C GLY A 113 8.67 2.08 -2.58
N ILE A 114 8.53 3.37 -2.83
CA ILE A 114 7.76 3.95 -3.93
C ILE A 114 8.70 4.75 -4.81
N LYS A 115 8.60 4.53 -6.11
CA LYS A 115 9.35 5.24 -7.13
C LYS A 115 8.40 5.79 -8.19
N THR A 116 8.60 7.04 -8.58
CA THR A 116 7.79 7.67 -9.63
C THR A 116 8.11 7.08 -11.00
N THR A 117 7.08 6.84 -11.82
CA THR A 117 7.22 6.32 -13.19
C THR A 117 7.15 7.42 -14.25
N ARG A 118 6.62 8.59 -13.89
CA ARG A 118 6.60 9.82 -14.68
C ARG A 118 6.77 11.04 -13.79
N ASP A 119 6.90 12.20 -14.38
CA ASP A 119 6.88 13.46 -13.62
C ASP A 119 5.53 13.64 -12.93
N ILE A 120 5.56 14.11 -11.69
CA ILE A 120 4.37 14.41 -10.88
C ILE A 120 4.32 15.90 -10.64
N ALA A 121 3.19 16.52 -10.96
CA ALA A 121 2.98 17.95 -10.76
C ALA A 121 2.61 18.28 -9.30
N VAL A 122 2.81 19.53 -8.90
CA VAL A 122 2.35 20.05 -7.61
C VAL A 122 0.85 19.82 -7.45
N GLY A 123 0.43 19.27 -6.31
CA GLY A 123 -0.97 19.00 -6.00
C GLY A 123 -1.56 17.77 -6.71
N GLU A 124 -0.75 17.04 -7.49
CA GLU A 124 -1.17 15.79 -8.09
C GLU A 124 -1.16 14.68 -7.06
N GLN A 125 -2.20 13.82 -7.08
CA GLN A 125 -2.22 12.61 -6.25
C GLN A 125 -1.20 11.60 -6.76
N ILE A 126 -0.44 11.01 -5.85
CA ILE A 126 0.48 9.93 -6.15
C ILE A 126 -0.28 8.62 -6.02
N THR A 127 -0.32 7.84 -7.08
CA THR A 127 -1.07 6.59 -7.17
C THR A 127 -0.19 5.44 -7.62
N VAL A 128 -0.54 4.24 -7.19
CA VAL A 128 0.15 3.00 -7.50
C VAL A 128 -0.83 1.98 -8.10
N SER A 129 -0.33 0.91 -8.66
CA SER A 129 -1.17 -0.24 -9.03
C SER A 129 -1.14 -1.28 -7.90
N TYR A 130 -2.31 -1.72 -7.45
CA TYR A 130 -2.42 -2.86 -6.53
C TYR A 130 -2.35 -4.21 -7.25
N GLY A 131 -2.22 -4.16 -8.59
CA GLY A 131 -2.16 -5.33 -9.44
C GLY A 131 -3.54 -5.84 -9.89
N PRO A 132 -3.59 -6.60 -11.00
CA PRO A 132 -4.85 -7.07 -11.57
C PRO A 132 -5.57 -8.06 -10.65
N HIS A 133 -4.86 -8.87 -9.89
CA HIS A 133 -5.46 -9.82 -8.97
C HIS A 133 -6.25 -9.14 -7.84
N TRP A 134 -5.75 -8.02 -7.32
CA TRP A 134 -6.47 -7.25 -6.31
C TRP A 134 -7.76 -6.66 -6.87
N VAL A 135 -7.69 -6.04 -8.06
CA VAL A 135 -8.86 -5.45 -8.73
C VAL A 135 -9.91 -6.53 -8.99
N ASP A 136 -9.53 -7.68 -9.55
CA ASP A 136 -10.44 -8.78 -9.82
C ASP A 136 -11.06 -9.37 -8.55
N ALA A 137 -10.31 -9.46 -7.46
CA ALA A 137 -10.80 -9.98 -6.19
C ALA A 137 -11.77 -9.04 -5.46
N LYS A 138 -11.66 -7.73 -5.68
CA LYS A 138 -12.41 -6.72 -4.93
C LYS A 138 -13.59 -6.10 -5.68
N LYS A 139 -13.62 -6.15 -7.00
CA LYS A 139 -14.65 -5.49 -7.85
C LYS A 139 -16.09 -5.85 -7.51
N ASP A 140 -16.32 -7.05 -6.97
CA ASP A 140 -17.66 -7.53 -6.62
C ASP A 140 -18.07 -7.15 -5.17
N TYR A 141 -17.14 -6.61 -4.38
CA TYR A 141 -17.35 -6.31 -2.96
C TYR A 141 -17.27 -4.84 -2.63
N ILE A 142 -16.53 -4.06 -3.41
CA ILE A 142 -16.34 -2.63 -3.23
C ILE A 142 -16.39 -1.89 -4.57
N ASP A 143 -16.85 -0.65 -4.53
CA ASP A 143 -16.71 0.25 -5.67
C ASP A 143 -15.24 0.68 -5.77
N ILE A 144 -14.58 0.26 -6.84
CA ILE A 144 -13.20 0.67 -7.12
C ILE A 144 -13.23 2.05 -7.73
N ILE A 145 -12.72 3.03 -7.01
CA ILE A 145 -12.58 4.40 -7.49
C ILE A 145 -11.26 4.51 -8.25
N GLU A 146 -11.37 4.94 -9.50
CA GLU A 146 -10.20 5.27 -10.32
C GLU A 146 -9.81 6.74 -10.11
N PHE A 147 -8.53 6.97 -9.90
CA PHE A 147 -7.93 8.30 -9.70
C PHE A 147 -7.11 8.74 -10.91
#